data_89b0da1bd0898f11a98bce0920652025
#
_entry.id   89b0da1bd0898f11a98bce0920652025
#
_cell.length_a   1.000
_cell.length_b   1.000
_cell.length_c   1.000
_cell.angle_alpha   90.00
_cell.angle_beta   90.00
_cell.angle_gamma   90.00
#
_symmetry.space_group_name_H-M   'P 1'
#
loop_
_entity.id
_entity.type
_entity.pdbx_description
1 polymer ?
#
loop_
_entity_poly.entity_id
_entity_poly.type
_entity_poly.pdbx_seq_one_letter_code
_entity_poly.pdbx_strand_id
1 'polypeptide(L)'
;MIDINNILSVNELTADKLCMQVADRVRQRRLEMNLTQTGMAQRSGVNINTYRRFETTGEIAFLNLVKIASVLGMTDDIIRLFSQRKYNSIEEVINSDKINNRKRGKKNE
;
A
#
# COMPACT_ATOMS: atom_id res chain seq x y z
N MET A 1 15.76 -1.88 27.72
CA MET A 1 16.19 -0.61 27.11
C MET A 1 16.13 -0.71 25.60
N ILE A 2 15.62 0.30 24.97
CA ILE A 2 15.55 0.29 23.52
C ILE A 2 16.91 0.66 22.96
N ASP A 3 17.42 -0.15 22.09
CA ASP A 3 18.68 0.09 21.41
C ASP A 3 18.47 1.19 20.36
N ILE A 4 19.36 2.17 20.35
CA ILE A 4 19.30 3.24 19.36
C ILE A 4 19.37 2.69 17.95
N ASN A 5 20.16 1.66 17.74
CA ASN A 5 20.28 1.03 16.43
C ASN A 5 18.95 0.41 15.99
N ASN A 6 18.21 -0.16 16.91
CA ASN A 6 16.88 -0.68 16.59
C ASN A 6 15.90 0.42 16.24
N ILE A 7 15.98 1.55 16.93
CA ILE A 7 15.12 2.69 16.62
C ILE A 7 15.42 3.19 15.22
N LEU A 8 16.69 3.34 14.88
CA LEU A 8 17.09 3.79 13.55
C LEU A 8 16.66 2.80 12.47
N SER A 9 16.81 1.50 12.75
CA SER A 9 16.38 0.47 11.80
C SER A 9 14.89 0.53 11.53
N VAL A 10 14.08 0.76 12.56
CA VAL A 10 12.63 0.87 12.39
C VAL A 10 12.28 2.10 11.58
N ASN A 11 12.96 3.21 11.81
CA ASN A 11 12.70 4.47 11.12
C ASN A 11 13.23 4.47 9.69
N GLU A 12 14.20 3.63 9.41
CA GLU A 12 14.83 3.57 8.10
C GLU A 12 14.33 2.39 7.29
N LEU A 13 13.03 2.19 7.26
CA LEU A 13 12.43 1.15 6.44
C LEU A 13 12.68 1.47 4.97
N THR A 14 13.26 0.52 4.27
CA THR A 14 13.48 0.65 2.83
C THR A 14 12.17 0.36 2.09
N ALA A 15 12.13 0.78 0.83
CA ALA A 15 11.00 0.47 -0.03
C ALA A 15 10.77 -1.04 -0.11
N ASP A 16 11.86 -1.81 -0.22
CA ASP A 16 11.77 -3.26 -0.30
C ASP A 16 11.12 -3.86 0.95
N LYS A 17 11.50 -3.37 2.12
CA LYS A 17 10.93 -3.87 3.38
C LYS A 17 9.46 -3.50 3.50
N LEU A 18 9.07 -2.32 3.05
CA LEU A 18 7.67 -1.91 3.05
C LEU A 18 6.85 -2.77 2.11
N CYS A 19 7.38 -3.07 0.93
CA CYS A 19 6.72 -3.96 -0.01
C CYS A 19 6.54 -5.36 0.58
N MET A 20 7.55 -5.87 1.29
CA MET A 20 7.44 -7.16 1.95
C MET A 20 6.38 -7.15 3.05
N GLN A 21 6.25 -6.05 3.80
CA GLN A 21 5.20 -5.94 4.80
C GLN A 21 3.82 -6.06 4.18
N VAL A 22 3.63 -5.39 3.03
CA VAL A 22 2.36 -5.49 2.32
C VAL A 22 2.12 -6.91 1.83
N ALA A 23 3.14 -7.53 1.26
CA ALA A 23 3.04 -8.91 0.77
C ALA A 23 2.68 -9.88 1.90
N ASP A 24 3.28 -9.70 3.08
CA ASP A 24 2.97 -10.55 4.23
C ASP A 24 1.52 -10.38 4.69
N ARG A 25 1.01 -9.16 4.67
CA ARG A 25 -0.39 -8.91 5.01
C ARG A 25 -1.33 -9.56 4.00
N VAL A 26 -1.02 -9.46 2.73
CA VAL A 26 -1.81 -10.10 1.68
C VAL A 26 -1.81 -11.62 1.89
N ARG A 27 -0.65 -12.19 2.18
CA ARG A 27 -0.54 -13.61 2.46
C ARG A 27 -1.44 -14.00 3.63
N GLN A 28 -1.42 -13.24 4.72
CA GLN A 28 -2.25 -13.51 5.88
C GLN A 28 -3.73 -13.46 5.53
N ARG A 29 -4.15 -12.45 4.78
CA ARG A 29 -5.55 -12.34 4.36
C ARG A 29 -5.94 -13.50 3.46
N ARG A 30 -5.05 -13.91 2.56
CA ARG A 30 -5.29 -15.07 1.71
C ARG A 30 -5.53 -16.33 2.53
N LEU A 31 -4.67 -16.56 3.50
CA LEU A 31 -4.79 -17.74 4.38
C LEU A 31 -6.08 -17.73 5.19
N GLU A 32 -6.50 -16.56 5.65
CA GLU A 32 -7.76 -16.43 6.38
C GLU A 32 -8.97 -16.81 5.52
N MET A 33 -8.85 -16.63 4.21
CA MET A 33 -9.89 -17.03 3.26
C MET A 33 -9.75 -18.47 2.80
N ASN A 34 -8.82 -19.21 3.36
CA ASN A 34 -8.53 -20.58 2.98
C ASN A 34 -8.19 -20.74 1.49
N LEU A 35 -7.55 -19.71 0.93
CA LEU A 35 -7.12 -19.75 -0.47
C LEU A 35 -5.67 -20.21 -0.57
N THR A 36 -5.41 -21.08 -1.53
CA THR A 36 -4.05 -21.39 -1.94
C THR A 36 -3.52 -20.28 -2.83
N GLN A 37 -2.22 -20.27 -3.07
CA GLN A 37 -1.63 -19.34 -4.03
C GLN A 37 -2.25 -19.50 -5.41
N THR A 38 -2.46 -20.75 -5.83
CA THR A 38 -3.13 -21.04 -7.11
C THR A 38 -4.54 -20.50 -7.11
N GLY A 39 -5.27 -20.68 -6.00
CA GLY A 39 -6.64 -20.17 -5.88
C GLY A 39 -6.68 -18.65 -5.98
N MET A 40 -5.75 -17.97 -5.32
CA MET A 40 -5.67 -16.51 -5.42
C MET A 40 -5.38 -16.09 -6.86
N ALA A 41 -4.43 -16.74 -7.51
CA ALA A 41 -4.07 -16.40 -8.88
C ALA A 41 -5.27 -16.58 -9.81
N GLN A 42 -5.98 -17.68 -9.65
CA GLN A 42 -7.16 -17.95 -10.49
C GLN A 42 -8.24 -16.90 -10.30
N ARG A 43 -8.55 -16.56 -9.05
CA ARG A 43 -9.63 -15.62 -8.76
C ARG A 43 -9.27 -14.19 -9.15
N SER A 44 -8.02 -13.81 -8.99
CA SER A 44 -7.58 -12.45 -9.29
C SER A 44 -7.27 -12.24 -10.77
N GLY A 45 -7.00 -13.32 -11.50
CA GLY A 45 -6.53 -13.20 -12.88
C GLY A 45 -5.06 -12.83 -12.96
N VAL A 46 -4.34 -12.92 -11.86
CA VAL A 46 -2.88 -12.67 -11.83
C VAL A 46 -2.17 -13.99 -12.10
N ASN A 47 -1.12 -13.94 -12.91
CA ASN A 47 -0.33 -15.14 -13.20
C ASN A 47 0.21 -15.74 -11.91
N ILE A 48 0.17 -17.07 -11.79
CA ILE A 48 0.57 -17.76 -10.57
C ILE A 48 2.04 -17.48 -10.19
N ASN A 49 2.93 -17.43 -11.17
CA ASN A 49 4.33 -17.16 -10.90
C ASN A 49 4.53 -15.72 -10.43
N THR A 50 3.77 -14.79 -11.00
CA THR A 50 3.77 -13.39 -10.57
C THR A 50 3.27 -13.28 -9.13
N TYR A 51 2.22 -13.99 -8.79
CA TYR A 51 1.69 -13.95 -7.44
C TYR A 51 2.68 -14.56 -6.44
N ARG A 52 3.26 -15.71 -6.76
CA ARG A 52 4.25 -16.36 -5.89
C ARG A 52 5.44 -15.45 -5.65
N ARG A 53 5.91 -14.80 -6.71
CA ARG A 53 7.03 -13.88 -6.59
C ARG A 53 6.67 -12.71 -5.69
N PHE A 54 5.45 -12.20 -5.79
CA PHE A 54 4.99 -11.14 -4.92
C PHE A 54 5.10 -11.54 -3.45
N GLU A 55 4.60 -12.70 -3.08
CA GLU A 55 4.67 -13.15 -1.68
C GLU A 55 6.10 -13.35 -1.19
N THR A 56 7.02 -13.65 -2.10
CA THR A 56 8.42 -13.89 -1.76
C THR A 56 9.24 -12.61 -1.71
N THR A 57 9.00 -11.68 -2.63
CA THR A 57 9.85 -10.49 -2.80
C THR A 57 9.15 -9.18 -2.50
N GLY A 58 7.84 -9.16 -2.48
CA GLY A 58 7.07 -7.92 -2.34
C GLY A 58 6.88 -7.16 -3.65
N GLU A 59 7.46 -7.64 -4.76
CA GLU A 59 7.40 -6.93 -6.03
C GLU A 59 6.18 -7.36 -6.82
N ILE A 60 5.42 -6.36 -7.28
CA ILE A 60 4.23 -6.62 -8.09
C ILE A 60 3.83 -5.32 -8.78
N ALA A 61 3.27 -5.43 -9.97
CA ALA A 61 2.68 -4.28 -10.62
C ALA A 61 1.45 -3.83 -9.85
N PHE A 62 1.26 -2.52 -9.75
CA PHE A 62 0.15 -1.97 -8.98
C PHE A 62 -1.20 -2.49 -9.48
N LEU A 63 -1.38 -2.61 -10.79
CA LEU A 63 -2.63 -3.15 -11.33
C LEU A 63 -2.92 -4.54 -10.78
N ASN A 64 -1.90 -5.39 -10.70
CA ASN A 64 -2.08 -6.73 -10.17
C ASN A 64 -2.41 -6.71 -8.67
N LEU A 65 -1.82 -5.78 -7.92
CA LEU A 65 -2.15 -5.62 -6.51
C LEU A 65 -3.61 -5.21 -6.34
N VAL A 66 -4.12 -4.34 -7.19
CA VAL A 66 -5.54 -3.96 -7.16
C VAL A 66 -6.44 -5.16 -7.42
N LYS A 67 -6.08 -6.01 -8.37
CA LYS A 67 -6.84 -7.23 -8.65
C LYS A 67 -6.86 -8.16 -7.43
N ILE A 68 -5.74 -8.28 -6.74
CA ILE A 68 -5.64 -9.09 -5.53
C ILE A 68 -6.52 -8.48 -4.42
N ALA A 69 -6.47 -7.17 -4.25
CA ALA A 69 -7.30 -6.49 -3.26
C ALA A 69 -8.79 -6.75 -3.50
N SER A 70 -9.21 -6.82 -4.76
CA SER A 70 -10.59 -7.14 -5.10
C SER A 70 -10.99 -8.52 -4.61
N VAL A 71 -10.12 -9.52 -4.79
CA VAL A 71 -10.39 -10.88 -4.30
C VAL A 71 -10.52 -10.89 -2.79
N LEU A 72 -9.68 -10.12 -2.10
CA LEU A 72 -9.69 -10.06 -0.64
C LEU A 72 -10.84 -9.22 -0.09
N GLY A 73 -11.61 -8.54 -0.95
CA GLY A 73 -12.66 -7.64 -0.48
C GLY A 73 -12.10 -6.39 0.20
N MET A 74 -10.90 -5.99 -0.17
CA MET A 74 -10.19 -4.88 0.49
C MET A 74 -9.89 -3.73 -0.45
N THR A 75 -10.79 -3.50 -1.41
CA THR A 75 -10.60 -2.38 -2.34
C THR A 75 -10.63 -1.03 -1.65
N ASP A 76 -11.27 -0.93 -0.47
CA ASP A 76 -11.26 0.32 0.28
C ASP A 76 -9.85 0.75 0.66
N ASP A 77 -8.97 -0.20 0.93
CA ASP A 77 -7.57 0.13 1.23
C ASP A 77 -6.91 0.81 0.03
N ILE A 78 -7.23 0.34 -1.16
CA ILE A 78 -6.69 0.94 -2.39
C ILE A 78 -7.28 2.34 -2.60
N ILE A 79 -8.60 2.49 -2.39
CA ILE A 79 -9.27 3.78 -2.56
C ILE A 79 -8.67 4.83 -1.62
N ARG A 80 -8.27 4.42 -0.43
CA ARG A 80 -7.71 5.34 0.56
C ARG A 80 -6.21 5.53 0.45
N LEU A 81 -5.58 4.83 -0.46
CA LEU A 81 -4.13 4.91 -0.60
C LEU A 81 -3.72 6.36 -0.86
N PHE A 82 -2.77 6.87 -0.06
CA PHE A 82 -2.27 8.23 -0.14
C PHE A 82 -3.33 9.31 0.04
N SER A 83 -4.46 8.96 0.63
CA SER A 83 -5.53 9.93 0.84
C SER A 83 -5.34 10.73 2.12
N GLN A 84 -4.49 10.28 3.04
CA GLN A 84 -4.30 10.95 4.31
C GLN A 84 -3.47 12.21 4.13
N ARG A 85 -4.01 13.32 4.61
CA ARG A 85 -3.28 14.58 4.63
C ARG A 85 -2.54 14.70 5.95
N LYS A 86 -1.36 15.31 5.90
CA LYS A 86 -0.58 15.58 7.10
C LYS A 86 -0.61 17.06 7.38
N TYR A 87 -1.04 17.41 8.60
CA TYR A 87 -1.08 18.79 9.05
C TYR A 87 -0.33 18.89 10.37
N ASN A 88 0.56 19.88 10.47
CA ASN A 88 1.29 20.13 11.72
C ASN A 88 0.59 21.15 12.60
N SER A 89 -0.32 21.95 12.02
CA SER A 89 -1.04 22.99 12.75
C SER A 89 -2.32 23.33 12.02
N ILE A 90 -3.21 24.03 12.73
CA ILE A 90 -4.44 24.53 12.14
C ILE A 90 -4.13 25.48 10.99
N GLU A 91 -3.08 26.25 11.14
CA GLU A 91 -2.65 27.20 10.11
C GLU A 91 -2.27 26.49 8.83
N GLU A 92 -1.53 25.40 8.94
CA GLU A 92 -1.18 24.59 7.78
C GLU A 92 -2.39 23.99 7.10
N VAL A 93 -3.37 23.57 7.86
CA VAL A 93 -4.62 23.06 7.30
C VAL A 93 -5.26 24.11 6.45
N ILE A 94 -5.42 25.34 6.97
CA ILE A 94 -6.03 26.44 6.26
C ILE A 94 -5.24 26.77 4.99
N ASN A 95 -3.93 26.84 5.11
CA ASN A 95 -3.07 27.15 3.97
C ASN A 95 -3.13 26.06 2.90
N SER A 96 -3.17 24.81 3.31
CA SER A 96 -3.29 23.71 2.37
C SER A 96 -4.57 23.79 1.55
N ASP A 97 -5.68 24.10 2.19
CA ASP A 97 -6.94 24.23 1.50
C ASP A 97 -6.91 25.38 0.52
N LYS A 98 -6.33 26.50 0.90
CA LYS A 98 -6.18 27.65 0.01
C LYS A 98 -5.33 27.33 -1.21
N ILE A 99 -4.23 26.64 -0.99
CA ILE A 99 -3.34 26.24 -2.06
C ILE A 99 -4.03 25.28 -3.04
N ASN A 100 -4.77 24.34 -2.52
CA ASN A 100 -5.50 23.40 -3.37
C ASN A 100 -6.54 24.11 -4.23
N ASN A 101 -7.24 25.06 -3.66
CA ASN A 101 -8.22 25.85 -4.41
C ASN A 101 -7.55 26.68 -5.50
N ARG A 102 -6.39 27.25 -5.21
CA ARG A 102 -5.63 28.00 -6.20
C ARG A 102 -5.19 27.14 -7.35
N LYS A 103 -4.71 25.94 -7.06
CA LYS A 103 -4.24 25.02 -8.11
C LYS A 103 -5.36 24.64 -9.05
N ARG A 104 -6.56 24.49 -8.56
CA ARG A 104 -7.70 24.20 -9.41
C ARG A 104 -8.01 25.37 -10.35
N GLY A 105 -7.85 26.58 -9.86
CA GLY A 105 -8.13 27.76 -10.67
C GLY A 105 -7.03 28.09 -11.63
N LYS A 106 -5.79 27.86 -11.26
CA LYS A 106 -4.65 28.30 -12.05
C LYS A 106 -4.06 27.24 -12.94
N LYS A 107 -4.28 26.09 -12.74
CA LYS A 107 -3.82 25.02 -13.54
C LYS A 107 -2.69 25.36 -14.52
N ASN A 108 -1.76 24.53 -14.71
CA ASN A 108 -0.67 24.69 -15.68
C ASN A 108 0.27 25.80 -15.42
N GLU A 109 0.52 26.04 -14.26
CA GLU A 109 1.55 26.99 -13.91
C GLU A 109 2.90 26.41 -14.05
#